data_529076b02f6f24c9b1c5d69520cf1f2f
#
_entry.id   529076b02f6f24c9b1c5d69520cf1f2f
#
_cell.length_a   1.000
_cell.length_b   1.000
_cell.length_c   1.000
_cell.angle_alpha   90.00
_cell.angle_beta   90.00
_cell.angle_gamma   90.00
#
_symmetry.space_group_name_H-M   'P 1'
#
loop_
_entity.id
_entity.type
_entity.pdbx_description
1 polymer ?
#
loop_
_entity_poly.entity_id
_entity_poly.type
_entity_poly.pdbx_seq_one_letter_code
_entity_poly.pdbx_strand_id
1 'polypeptide(L)'
;MTTAPTSFSLLRTGMVALGLVCACATSLADITAIVAVEPTAKKAAHTILRSQMEAGLGKAAGQTASVTVSEDLADVMRATRSAGYDVFIGPAQVAASALDRGYELVGANHKSQKYVLVAAPTTAAVGALKGGRLYLPQQDSIYTYMARGMLNEAGLSFKDLKQVQYEKYPQAGLTALLLGSTDATVVREDDWAEWSAAQPKAAKVLASSQPVPGGFTVVVKKDLPPELRSRVAQWFATASEPSGLAPATLKPEAVQYKRVAELGLFTPVALPGVQRVNAKEAQQLQGQGALLVDTRTEKEFRAKRMKGAVWAPYIEKSLKDVAFDPATDDFSALDKLPAKPMVFACNGAECWKSYKAAKLAATKGHKNVYWLRGGLPEWAAEGLPTEKD
;
A
#
# COMPACT_ATOMS: atom_id res chain seq x y z
N MET A 1 84.50 -11.32 61.51
CA MET A 1 84.27 -10.05 60.87
C MET A 1 84.21 -10.31 59.38
N THR A 2 83.08 -10.64 58.87
CA THR A 2 82.81 -10.65 57.44
C THR A 2 81.32 -11.01 57.23
N THR A 3 80.61 -10.12 56.79
CA THR A 3 79.15 -10.18 56.51
C THR A 3 78.90 -10.76 55.12
N ALA A 4 78.09 -11.75 55.01
CA ALA A 4 77.57 -12.29 53.74
C ALA A 4 76.35 -11.51 53.25
N PRO A 5 76.09 -11.33 51.96
CA PRO A 5 74.89 -10.71 51.46
C PRO A 5 73.82 -11.77 51.08
N THR A 6 72.63 -11.50 51.44
CA THR A 6 71.41 -12.24 51.12
C THR A 6 70.92 -11.93 49.71
N SER A 7 70.76 -13.02 48.93
CA SER A 7 70.12 -12.95 47.56
C SER A 7 68.60 -12.90 47.64
N PHE A 8 68.02 -11.85 47.07
CA PHE A 8 66.57 -11.74 46.83
C PHE A 8 66.20 -12.39 45.50
N SER A 9 65.32 -13.37 45.57
CA SER A 9 64.68 -14.00 44.44
C SER A 9 63.41 -13.19 44.04
N LEU A 10 63.45 -12.69 42.81
CA LEU A 10 62.27 -12.02 42.20
C LEU A 10 61.31 -13.07 41.61
N LEU A 11 60.17 -13.30 42.24
CA LEU A 11 59.05 -14.00 41.60
C LEU A 11 58.42 -13.09 40.51
N ARG A 12 58.50 -13.52 39.26
CA ARG A 12 57.71 -12.92 38.16
C ARG A 12 56.29 -13.47 38.18
N THR A 13 55.36 -12.68 38.66
CA THR A 13 53.92 -12.93 38.51
C THR A 13 53.51 -12.64 37.07
N GLY A 14 53.19 -13.69 36.29
CA GLY A 14 52.63 -13.55 34.97
C GLY A 14 51.15 -13.12 35.06
N MET A 15 50.88 -11.91 34.64
CA MET A 15 49.51 -11.38 34.48
C MET A 15 48.92 -11.92 33.18
N VAL A 16 48.04 -12.92 33.25
CA VAL A 16 47.23 -13.38 32.11
C VAL A 16 46.12 -12.34 31.93
N ALA A 17 46.27 -11.50 30.94
CA ALA A 17 45.20 -10.62 30.49
C ALA A 17 44.11 -11.45 29.78
N LEU A 18 43.02 -11.74 30.48
CA LEU A 18 41.81 -12.31 29.90
C LEU A 18 41.14 -11.20 29.06
N GLY A 19 41.38 -11.21 27.74
CA GLY A 19 40.68 -10.32 26.81
C GLY A 19 39.23 -10.71 26.76
N LEU A 20 38.38 -9.91 27.42
CA LEU A 20 36.92 -9.94 27.22
C LEU A 20 36.66 -9.47 25.78
N VAL A 21 36.46 -10.41 24.86
CA VAL A 21 35.86 -10.11 23.56
C VAL A 21 34.39 -9.78 23.82
N CYS A 22 34.09 -8.49 23.96
CA CYS A 22 32.74 -7.98 23.95
C CYS A 22 32.21 -8.18 22.53
N ALA A 23 31.58 -9.34 22.27
CA ALA A 23 30.77 -9.52 21.08
C ALA A 23 29.65 -8.51 21.17
N CYS A 24 29.78 -7.38 20.50
CA CYS A 24 28.66 -6.52 20.19
C CYS A 24 27.69 -7.37 19.38
N ALA A 25 26.72 -7.99 20.07
CA ALA A 25 25.52 -8.50 19.42
C ALA A 25 24.83 -7.28 18.82
N THR A 26 25.09 -7.03 17.55
CA THR A 26 24.25 -6.13 16.76
C THR A 26 22.85 -6.72 16.84
N SER A 27 21.96 -6.08 17.60
CA SER A 27 20.54 -6.39 17.59
C SER A 27 20.11 -6.32 16.13
N LEU A 28 19.87 -7.47 15.51
CA LEU A 28 19.26 -7.52 14.21
C LEU A 28 17.90 -6.84 14.35
N ALA A 29 17.63 -5.86 13.50
CA ALA A 29 16.33 -5.23 13.46
C ALA A 29 15.25 -6.29 13.20
N ASP A 30 14.06 -6.14 13.80
CA ASP A 30 12.94 -7.04 13.60
C ASP A 30 12.59 -7.13 12.11
N ILE A 31 12.29 -8.35 11.61
CA ILE A 31 11.66 -8.47 10.30
C ILE A 31 10.20 -8.05 10.42
N THR A 32 9.77 -7.15 9.55
CA THR A 32 8.43 -6.58 9.60
C THR A 32 7.57 -7.10 8.46
N ALA A 33 6.32 -7.48 8.76
CA ALA A 33 5.37 -7.94 7.76
C ALA A 33 3.99 -7.29 7.95
N ILE A 34 3.27 -7.07 6.85
CA ILE A 34 1.87 -6.70 6.88
C ILE A 34 1.05 -7.68 6.04
N VAL A 35 -0.04 -8.15 6.63
CA VAL A 35 -1.00 -9.06 6.00
C VAL A 35 -2.30 -8.32 5.76
N ALA A 36 -2.68 -8.17 4.50
CA ALA A 36 -3.99 -7.70 4.11
C ALA A 36 -4.99 -8.85 4.17
N VAL A 37 -6.03 -8.71 4.97
CA VAL A 37 -7.10 -9.70 5.11
C VAL A 37 -8.44 -9.10 4.67
N GLU A 38 -9.34 -9.95 4.16
CA GLU A 38 -10.70 -9.50 3.91
C GLU A 38 -11.40 -9.22 5.25
N PRO A 39 -12.26 -8.18 5.30
CA PRO A 39 -13.03 -7.87 6.50
C PRO A 39 -13.87 -9.04 6.97
N THR A 40 -13.77 -9.35 8.26
CA THR A 40 -14.53 -10.45 8.89
C THR A 40 -15.10 -10.01 10.24
N ALA A 41 -16.23 -10.61 10.62
CA ALA A 41 -16.78 -10.44 11.96
C ALA A 41 -15.93 -11.13 13.06
N LYS A 42 -15.02 -12.05 12.70
CA LYS A 42 -14.23 -12.87 13.61
C LYS A 42 -12.85 -12.22 13.89
N LYS A 43 -12.81 -11.10 14.60
CA LYS A 43 -11.55 -10.41 14.95
C LYS A 43 -10.53 -11.26 15.71
N ALA A 44 -10.97 -12.25 16.47
CA ALA A 44 -10.08 -13.18 17.19
C ALA A 44 -9.17 -13.95 16.22
N ALA A 45 -9.62 -14.25 14.99
CA ALA A 45 -8.82 -14.91 13.98
C ALA A 45 -7.60 -14.08 13.57
N HIS A 46 -7.70 -12.76 13.55
CA HIS A 46 -6.57 -11.87 13.22
C HIS A 46 -5.47 -11.89 14.28
N THR A 47 -5.84 -11.99 15.56
CA THR A 47 -4.86 -12.10 16.65
C THR A 47 -4.11 -13.43 16.58
N ILE A 48 -4.81 -14.52 16.30
CA ILE A 48 -4.21 -15.85 16.12
C ILE A 48 -3.28 -15.83 14.91
N LEU A 49 -3.74 -15.36 13.77
CA LEU A 49 -2.94 -15.22 12.54
C LEU A 49 -1.65 -14.42 12.82
N ARG A 50 -1.77 -13.27 13.47
CA ARG A 50 -0.61 -12.45 13.83
C ARG A 50 0.41 -13.22 14.65
N SER A 51 -0.02 -13.85 15.76
CA SER A 51 0.88 -14.59 16.66
C SER A 51 1.56 -15.77 15.96
N GLN A 52 0.84 -16.50 15.12
CA GLN A 52 1.39 -17.62 14.33
C GLN A 52 2.42 -17.12 13.31
N MET A 53 2.13 -16.01 12.64
CA MET A 53 3.04 -15.37 11.70
C MET A 53 4.31 -14.85 12.37
N GLU A 54 4.19 -14.17 13.52
CA GLU A 54 5.33 -13.66 14.29
C GLU A 54 6.25 -14.80 14.72
N ALA A 55 5.69 -15.87 15.28
CA ALA A 55 6.45 -17.03 15.72
C ALA A 55 7.15 -17.75 14.54
N GLY A 56 6.40 -18.06 13.47
CA GLY A 56 6.91 -18.80 12.33
C GLY A 56 7.92 -18.02 11.49
N LEU A 57 7.57 -16.78 11.13
CA LEU A 57 8.44 -15.88 10.35
C LEU A 57 9.72 -15.53 11.12
N GLY A 58 9.61 -15.26 12.42
CA GLY A 58 10.76 -14.96 13.28
C GLY A 58 11.73 -16.15 13.35
N LYS A 59 11.20 -17.37 13.52
CA LYS A 59 12.02 -18.60 13.49
C LYS A 59 12.71 -18.78 12.13
N ALA A 60 11.99 -18.60 11.03
CA ALA A 60 12.53 -18.74 9.68
C ALA A 60 13.60 -17.68 9.39
N ALA A 61 13.37 -16.45 9.81
CA ALA A 61 14.30 -15.34 9.64
C ALA A 61 15.53 -15.41 10.58
N GLY A 62 15.43 -16.14 11.70
CA GLY A 62 16.48 -16.18 12.73
C GLY A 62 16.58 -14.87 13.53
N GLN A 63 15.49 -14.11 13.62
CA GLN A 63 15.37 -12.84 14.34
C GLN A 63 13.90 -12.63 14.76
N THR A 64 13.62 -11.64 15.61
CA THR A 64 12.24 -11.32 15.95
C THR A 64 11.44 -10.86 14.73
N ALA A 65 10.15 -11.13 14.74
CA ALA A 65 9.23 -10.68 13.70
C ALA A 65 8.13 -9.82 14.31
N SER A 66 7.77 -8.75 13.61
CA SER A 66 6.61 -7.91 13.94
C SER A 66 5.61 -7.96 12.79
N VAL A 67 4.39 -8.42 13.06
CA VAL A 67 3.36 -8.62 12.05
C VAL A 67 2.15 -7.73 12.30
N THR A 68 1.77 -6.96 11.30
CA THR A 68 0.51 -6.21 11.29
C THR A 68 -0.51 -6.96 10.45
N VAL A 69 -1.69 -7.23 10.99
CA VAL A 69 -2.84 -7.75 10.23
C VAL A 69 -3.82 -6.61 10.04
N SER A 70 -4.17 -6.29 8.80
CA SER A 70 -5.04 -5.15 8.46
C SER A 70 -6.18 -5.56 7.55
N GLU A 71 -7.40 -5.12 7.88
CA GLU A 71 -8.57 -5.14 7.02
C GLU A 71 -8.71 -3.86 6.18
N ASP A 72 -7.89 -2.85 6.45
CA ASP A 72 -7.91 -1.55 5.75
C ASP A 72 -6.90 -1.57 4.60
N LEU A 73 -7.40 -1.73 3.37
CA LEU A 73 -6.58 -1.77 2.17
C LEU A 73 -5.95 -0.40 1.85
N ALA A 74 -6.54 0.71 2.28
CA ALA A 74 -5.93 2.02 2.09
C ALA A 74 -4.64 2.15 2.93
N ASP A 75 -4.64 1.62 4.16
CA ASP A 75 -3.45 1.57 5.01
C ASP A 75 -2.38 0.63 4.42
N VAL A 76 -2.77 -0.56 3.94
CA VAL A 76 -1.84 -1.49 3.30
C VAL A 76 -1.22 -0.88 2.04
N MET A 77 -2.03 -0.29 1.17
CA MET A 77 -1.55 0.38 -0.05
C MET A 77 -0.68 1.60 0.25
N ARG A 78 -0.93 2.30 1.36
CA ARG A 78 -0.06 3.37 1.84
C ARG A 78 1.28 2.82 2.31
N ALA A 79 1.27 1.70 3.02
CA ALA A 79 2.50 1.04 3.49
C ALA A 79 3.38 0.56 2.33
N THR A 80 2.82 0.06 1.21
CA THR A 80 3.62 -0.28 0.02
C THR A 80 4.32 0.94 -0.56
N ARG A 81 3.65 2.10 -0.58
CA ARG A 81 4.21 3.35 -1.11
C ARG A 81 5.33 3.95 -0.24
N SER A 82 5.28 3.72 1.06
CA SER A 82 6.32 4.16 1.99
C SER A 82 7.43 3.13 2.23
N ALA A 83 7.34 1.95 1.59
CA ALA A 83 8.22 0.79 1.84
C ALA A 83 8.34 0.46 3.34
N GLY A 84 7.22 0.58 4.07
CA GLY A 84 7.16 0.54 5.53
C GLY A 84 7.32 -0.84 6.16
N TYR A 85 7.39 -1.91 5.37
CA TYR A 85 7.53 -3.29 5.82
C TYR A 85 8.51 -4.05 4.93
N ASP A 86 9.10 -5.12 5.46
CA ASP A 86 9.99 -6.00 4.72
C ASP A 86 9.22 -7.02 3.87
N VAL A 87 8.03 -7.40 4.32
CA VAL A 87 7.15 -8.39 3.66
C VAL A 87 5.74 -7.85 3.54
N PHE A 88 5.18 -7.92 2.32
CA PHE A 88 3.75 -7.69 2.08
C PHE A 88 3.07 -8.99 1.68
N ILE A 89 1.92 -9.26 2.28
CA ILE A 89 1.06 -10.40 2.01
C ILE A 89 -0.34 -9.88 1.75
N GLY A 90 -0.87 -10.13 0.57
CA GLY A 90 -2.18 -9.60 0.24
C GLY A 90 -2.61 -9.87 -1.20
N PRO A 91 -3.76 -9.33 -1.62
CA PRO A 91 -4.29 -9.51 -2.96
C PRO A 91 -3.39 -8.86 -4.03
N ALA A 92 -3.66 -9.19 -5.28
CA ALA A 92 -2.80 -8.86 -6.42
C ALA A 92 -2.44 -7.38 -6.54
N GLN A 93 -3.33 -6.43 -6.23
CA GLN A 93 -3.04 -4.99 -6.31
C GLN A 93 -2.01 -4.54 -5.25
N VAL A 94 -1.99 -5.18 -4.07
CA VAL A 94 -0.97 -4.93 -3.03
C VAL A 94 0.40 -5.36 -3.52
N ALA A 95 0.48 -6.58 -4.06
CA ALA A 95 1.73 -7.09 -4.64
C ALA A 95 2.18 -6.24 -5.84
N ALA A 96 1.28 -5.88 -6.74
CA ALA A 96 1.57 -5.01 -7.87
C ALA A 96 2.19 -3.67 -7.44
N SER A 97 1.60 -3.03 -6.43
CA SER A 97 2.11 -1.78 -5.86
C SER A 97 3.50 -1.94 -5.23
N ALA A 98 3.74 -3.04 -4.51
CA ALA A 98 5.03 -3.30 -3.87
C ALA A 98 6.13 -3.64 -4.89
N LEU A 99 5.82 -4.43 -5.94
CA LEU A 99 6.77 -4.80 -6.99
C LEU A 99 7.38 -3.57 -7.70
N ASP A 100 6.58 -2.52 -7.91
CA ASP A 100 7.04 -1.26 -8.49
C ASP A 100 7.94 -0.44 -7.55
N ARG A 101 8.11 -0.88 -6.30
CA ARG A 101 8.82 -0.13 -5.23
C ARG A 101 9.94 -0.93 -4.55
N GLY A 102 10.60 -1.76 -5.34
CA GLY A 102 11.80 -2.47 -4.87
C GLY A 102 11.52 -3.76 -4.10
N TYR A 103 10.35 -4.37 -4.30
CA TYR A 103 10.05 -5.72 -3.80
C TYR A 103 10.18 -6.75 -4.90
N GLU A 104 10.33 -8.00 -4.52
CA GLU A 104 10.33 -9.16 -5.42
C GLU A 104 9.25 -10.16 -5.01
N LEU A 105 8.77 -10.91 -6.00
CA LEU A 105 7.73 -11.91 -5.83
C LEU A 105 8.31 -13.18 -5.18
N VAL A 106 7.76 -13.57 -4.05
CA VAL A 106 8.09 -14.82 -3.36
C VAL A 106 7.20 -15.96 -3.82
N GLY A 107 5.88 -15.74 -3.83
CA GLY A 107 4.92 -16.75 -4.23
C GLY A 107 3.47 -16.28 -4.10
N ALA A 108 2.55 -17.14 -4.51
CA ALA A 108 1.10 -16.97 -4.35
C ALA A 108 0.44 -18.28 -3.95
N ASN A 109 -0.73 -18.20 -3.32
CA ASN A 109 -1.47 -19.40 -2.91
C ASN A 109 -2.59 -19.82 -3.87
N HIS A 110 -2.94 -18.99 -4.84
CA HIS A 110 -3.95 -19.30 -5.83
C HIS A 110 -3.52 -18.83 -7.23
N LYS A 111 -3.76 -19.65 -8.27
CA LYS A 111 -3.24 -19.40 -9.61
C LYS A 111 -3.85 -18.16 -10.26
N SER A 112 -5.17 -18.11 -10.32
CA SER A 112 -5.89 -17.01 -10.95
C SER A 112 -7.31 -16.92 -10.41
N GLN A 113 -7.90 -15.74 -10.51
CA GLN A 113 -9.27 -15.44 -10.14
C GLN A 113 -9.89 -14.49 -11.16
N LYS A 114 -11.18 -14.64 -11.41
CA LYS A 114 -11.99 -13.71 -12.20
C LYS A 114 -13.00 -13.01 -11.32
N TYR A 115 -13.40 -11.86 -11.77
CA TYR A 115 -14.42 -11.02 -11.14
C TYR A 115 -15.51 -10.72 -12.17
N VAL A 116 -16.75 -10.65 -11.72
CA VAL A 116 -17.91 -10.36 -12.56
C VAL A 116 -18.59 -9.08 -12.12
N LEU A 117 -18.94 -8.25 -13.08
CA LEU A 117 -19.82 -7.09 -12.89
C LEU A 117 -21.25 -7.57 -13.02
N VAL A 118 -21.99 -7.48 -11.93
CA VAL A 118 -23.35 -8.00 -11.79
C VAL A 118 -24.34 -6.84 -11.65
N ALA A 119 -25.49 -6.94 -12.30
CA ALA A 119 -26.54 -5.92 -12.27
C ALA A 119 -27.95 -6.54 -12.26
N ALA A 120 -28.97 -5.70 -12.09
CA ALA A 120 -30.36 -6.10 -12.19
C ALA A 120 -30.65 -6.76 -13.56
N PRO A 121 -31.59 -7.74 -13.63
CA PRO A 121 -31.90 -8.45 -14.88
C PRO A 121 -32.32 -7.55 -16.03
N THR A 122 -32.92 -6.42 -15.73
CA THR A 122 -33.41 -5.41 -16.69
C THR A 122 -32.30 -4.55 -17.30
N THR A 123 -31.10 -4.50 -16.71
CA THR A 123 -29.96 -3.72 -17.23
C THR A 123 -29.45 -4.35 -18.53
N ALA A 124 -29.54 -3.64 -19.66
CA ALA A 124 -29.27 -4.24 -20.97
C ALA A 124 -27.80 -4.65 -21.15
N ALA A 125 -26.86 -3.76 -20.82
CA ALA A 125 -25.40 -3.92 -20.98
C ALA A 125 -24.66 -2.97 -20.02
N VAL A 126 -23.30 -3.06 -19.97
CA VAL A 126 -22.47 -2.19 -19.13
C VAL A 126 -22.72 -0.70 -19.42
N GLY A 127 -22.89 -0.32 -20.68
CA GLY A 127 -23.19 1.08 -21.08
C GLY A 127 -24.48 1.64 -20.44
N ALA A 128 -25.45 0.79 -20.11
CA ALA A 128 -26.70 1.20 -19.45
C ALA A 128 -26.51 1.59 -17.96
N LEU A 129 -25.31 1.37 -17.40
CA LEU A 129 -24.97 1.80 -16.05
C LEU A 129 -24.64 3.29 -15.95
N LYS A 130 -24.56 4.01 -17.08
CA LYS A 130 -24.36 5.47 -17.06
C LYS A 130 -25.45 6.16 -16.24
N GLY A 131 -25.03 6.99 -15.28
CA GLY A 131 -25.95 7.64 -14.33
C GLY A 131 -26.48 6.71 -13.23
N GLY A 132 -26.06 5.45 -13.19
CA GLY A 132 -26.44 4.47 -12.18
C GLY A 132 -25.55 4.49 -10.94
N ARG A 133 -25.88 3.65 -9.97
CA ARG A 133 -25.17 3.46 -8.70
C ARG A 133 -24.37 2.17 -8.74
N LEU A 134 -23.12 2.23 -8.30
CA LEU A 134 -22.23 1.07 -8.19
C LEU A 134 -21.82 0.86 -6.74
N TYR A 135 -21.98 -0.35 -6.22
CA TYR A 135 -21.48 -0.76 -4.93
C TYR A 135 -20.13 -1.46 -5.10
N LEU A 136 -19.13 -1.08 -4.31
CA LEU A 136 -17.81 -1.73 -4.26
C LEU A 136 -17.31 -1.86 -2.82
N PRO A 137 -16.58 -2.93 -2.47
CA PRO A 137 -15.87 -2.99 -1.20
C PRO A 137 -14.59 -2.18 -1.30
N GLN A 138 -14.35 -1.30 -0.38
CA GLN A 138 -13.13 -0.49 -0.24
C GLN A 138 -12.52 0.06 -1.55
N GLN A 139 -12.17 1.33 -1.56
CA GLN A 139 -11.67 2.01 -2.76
C GLN A 139 -10.38 1.40 -3.34
N ASP A 140 -9.50 0.87 -2.48
CA ASP A 140 -8.23 0.26 -2.88
C ASP A 140 -8.33 -1.28 -3.02
N SER A 141 -9.55 -1.85 -3.10
CA SER A 141 -9.76 -3.29 -3.26
C SER A 141 -9.54 -3.76 -4.70
N ILE A 142 -9.22 -5.04 -4.87
CA ILE A 142 -9.14 -5.66 -6.19
C ILE A 142 -10.46 -5.58 -6.96
N TYR A 143 -11.59 -5.59 -6.28
CA TYR A 143 -12.93 -5.42 -6.87
C TYR A 143 -13.05 -4.06 -7.58
N THR A 144 -12.52 -3.00 -6.97
CA THR A 144 -12.50 -1.65 -7.56
C THR A 144 -11.61 -1.58 -8.79
N TYR A 145 -10.44 -2.25 -8.77
CA TYR A 145 -9.56 -2.36 -9.93
C TYR A 145 -10.26 -3.09 -11.07
N MET A 146 -10.94 -4.21 -10.79
CA MET A 146 -11.66 -4.98 -11.79
C MET A 146 -12.89 -4.23 -12.33
N ALA A 147 -13.66 -3.58 -11.45
CA ALA A 147 -14.77 -2.71 -11.86
C ALA A 147 -14.30 -1.65 -12.86
N ARG A 148 -13.17 -1.04 -12.58
CA ARG A 148 -12.57 -0.03 -13.45
C ARG A 148 -12.22 -0.57 -14.83
N GLY A 149 -11.58 -1.74 -14.86
CA GLY A 149 -11.25 -2.42 -16.12
C GLY A 149 -12.49 -2.68 -16.96
N MET A 150 -13.50 -3.34 -16.38
CA MET A 150 -14.74 -3.70 -17.07
C MET A 150 -15.56 -2.48 -17.54
N LEU A 151 -15.60 -1.40 -16.75
CA LEU A 151 -16.25 -0.16 -17.16
C LEU A 151 -15.48 0.52 -18.30
N ASN A 152 -14.15 0.61 -18.21
CA ASN A 152 -13.31 1.23 -19.24
C ASN A 152 -13.40 0.50 -20.59
N GLU A 153 -13.46 -0.82 -20.60
CA GLU A 153 -13.67 -1.64 -21.81
C GLU A 153 -15.00 -1.30 -22.50
N ALA A 154 -16.00 -0.86 -21.72
CA ALA A 154 -17.30 -0.43 -22.24
C ALA A 154 -17.37 1.10 -22.50
N GLY A 155 -16.25 1.82 -22.41
CA GLY A 155 -16.19 3.27 -22.62
C GLY A 155 -16.75 4.10 -21.48
N LEU A 156 -16.97 3.49 -20.30
CA LEU A 156 -17.42 4.16 -19.08
C LEU A 156 -16.27 4.32 -18.08
N SER A 157 -16.43 5.27 -17.17
CA SER A 157 -15.59 5.46 -16.00
C SER A 157 -16.44 5.73 -14.78
N PHE A 158 -15.85 5.75 -13.58
CA PHE A 158 -16.61 6.05 -12.35
C PHE A 158 -17.28 7.42 -12.35
N LYS A 159 -16.75 8.40 -13.09
CA LYS A 159 -17.36 9.74 -13.25
C LYS A 159 -18.67 9.71 -14.04
N ASP A 160 -18.90 8.68 -14.86
CA ASP A 160 -20.14 8.53 -15.64
C ASP A 160 -21.27 7.92 -14.82
N LEU A 161 -20.98 7.48 -13.59
CA LEU A 161 -21.94 6.96 -12.63
C LEU A 161 -22.51 8.10 -11.75
N LYS A 162 -23.76 7.95 -11.31
CA LYS A 162 -24.35 8.85 -10.32
C LYS A 162 -23.65 8.75 -8.97
N GLN A 163 -23.24 7.53 -8.60
CA GLN A 163 -22.62 7.25 -7.30
C GLN A 163 -21.77 5.97 -7.37
N VAL A 164 -20.61 6.02 -6.74
CA VAL A 164 -19.85 4.82 -6.35
C VAL A 164 -19.84 4.77 -4.83
N GLN A 165 -20.54 3.78 -4.28
CA GLN A 165 -20.63 3.56 -2.84
C GLN A 165 -19.55 2.56 -2.43
N TYR A 166 -18.72 2.94 -1.47
CA TYR A 166 -17.70 2.07 -0.90
C TYR A 166 -18.10 1.62 0.49
N GLU A 167 -18.09 0.32 0.70
CA GLU A 167 -18.46 -0.30 1.97
C GLU A 167 -17.39 -1.32 2.38
N LYS A 168 -17.60 -1.99 3.49
CA LYS A 168 -16.60 -2.88 4.06
C LYS A 168 -16.60 -4.28 3.44
N TYR A 169 -17.77 -4.82 3.16
CA TYR A 169 -17.95 -6.25 2.85
C TYR A 169 -18.30 -6.49 1.38
N PRO A 170 -17.53 -7.34 0.64
CA PRO A 170 -17.80 -7.63 -0.76
C PRO A 170 -19.21 -8.18 -1.02
N GLN A 171 -19.65 -9.14 -0.20
CA GLN A 171 -20.94 -9.82 -0.38
C GLN A 171 -22.15 -8.91 -0.14
N ALA A 172 -21.99 -7.82 0.60
CA ALA A 172 -23.07 -6.87 0.82
C ALA A 172 -23.56 -6.19 -0.47
N GLY A 173 -22.72 -6.16 -1.52
CA GLY A 173 -23.09 -5.64 -2.83
C GLY A 173 -24.23 -6.42 -3.50
N LEU A 174 -24.26 -7.75 -3.37
CA LEU A 174 -25.34 -8.57 -3.89
C LEU A 174 -26.64 -8.34 -3.13
N THR A 175 -26.57 -8.18 -1.81
CA THR A 175 -27.73 -7.79 -0.99
C THR A 175 -28.25 -6.41 -1.36
N ALA A 176 -27.34 -5.44 -1.54
CA ALA A 176 -27.70 -4.07 -1.96
C ALA A 176 -28.40 -4.07 -3.34
N LEU A 177 -27.96 -4.94 -4.25
CA LEU A 177 -28.59 -5.12 -5.56
C LEU A 177 -30.01 -5.67 -5.44
N LEU A 178 -30.24 -6.71 -4.61
CA LEU A 178 -31.58 -7.25 -4.34
C LEU A 178 -32.53 -6.23 -3.75
N LEU A 179 -32.02 -5.38 -2.87
CA LEU A 179 -32.81 -4.32 -2.22
C LEU A 179 -33.01 -3.07 -3.12
N GLY A 180 -32.43 -3.05 -4.33
CA GLY A 180 -32.50 -1.92 -5.24
C GLY A 180 -31.78 -0.67 -4.73
N SER A 181 -30.88 -0.79 -3.74
CA SER A 181 -30.07 0.33 -3.23
C SER A 181 -28.84 0.62 -4.11
N THR A 182 -28.45 -0.33 -4.96
CA THR A 182 -27.46 -0.17 -6.03
C THR A 182 -27.97 -0.75 -7.33
N ASP A 183 -27.38 -0.35 -8.46
CA ASP A 183 -27.75 -0.83 -9.79
C ASP A 183 -26.77 -1.89 -10.29
N ALA A 184 -25.54 -1.93 -9.74
CA ALA A 184 -24.52 -2.92 -10.04
C ALA A 184 -23.55 -3.12 -8.87
N THR A 185 -22.85 -4.25 -8.89
CA THR A 185 -21.75 -4.58 -7.98
C THR A 185 -20.72 -5.46 -8.68
N VAL A 186 -19.53 -5.59 -8.10
CA VAL A 186 -18.50 -6.53 -8.56
C VAL A 186 -18.23 -7.55 -7.47
N VAL A 187 -18.22 -8.83 -7.84
CA VAL A 187 -17.95 -9.96 -6.95
C VAL A 187 -16.98 -10.94 -7.62
N ARG A 188 -16.41 -11.85 -6.86
CA ARG A 188 -15.66 -12.99 -7.42
C ARG A 188 -16.59 -13.88 -8.25
N GLU A 189 -16.07 -14.48 -9.30
CA GLU A 189 -16.84 -15.40 -10.16
C GLU A 189 -17.39 -16.60 -9.35
N ASP A 190 -16.60 -17.12 -8.40
CA ASP A 190 -17.04 -18.22 -7.53
C ASP A 190 -18.16 -17.81 -6.57
N ASP A 191 -18.05 -16.64 -5.92
CA ASP A 191 -19.09 -16.10 -5.04
C ASP A 191 -20.39 -15.85 -5.83
N TRP A 192 -20.27 -15.39 -7.07
CA TRP A 192 -21.42 -15.24 -7.97
C TRP A 192 -22.06 -16.57 -8.31
N ALA A 193 -21.26 -17.60 -8.64
CA ALA A 193 -21.79 -18.93 -8.98
C ALA A 193 -22.61 -19.51 -7.82
N GLU A 194 -22.10 -19.43 -6.59
CA GLU A 194 -22.81 -19.87 -5.38
C GLU A 194 -24.09 -19.06 -5.16
N TRP A 195 -23.99 -17.73 -5.18
CA TRP A 195 -25.13 -16.85 -4.91
C TRP A 195 -26.23 -16.99 -5.97
N SER A 196 -25.87 -17.04 -7.26
CA SER A 196 -26.84 -17.13 -8.35
C SER A 196 -27.58 -18.47 -8.39
N ALA A 197 -26.97 -19.54 -7.90
CA ALA A 197 -27.64 -20.82 -7.71
C ALA A 197 -28.76 -20.74 -6.65
N ALA A 198 -28.54 -19.99 -5.59
CA ALA A 198 -29.51 -19.74 -4.52
C ALA A 198 -30.56 -18.69 -4.89
N GLN A 199 -30.23 -17.76 -5.80
CA GLN A 199 -31.09 -16.62 -6.20
C GLN A 199 -31.24 -16.56 -7.73
N PRO A 200 -31.83 -17.58 -8.38
CA PRO A 200 -31.93 -17.63 -9.83
C PRO A 200 -32.77 -16.45 -10.37
N LYS A 201 -32.27 -15.81 -11.43
CA LYS A 201 -32.90 -14.66 -12.11
C LYS A 201 -32.96 -13.36 -11.30
N ALA A 202 -32.41 -13.29 -10.09
CA ALA A 202 -32.40 -12.07 -9.29
C ALA A 202 -31.44 -11.01 -9.84
N ALA A 203 -30.38 -11.45 -10.53
CA ALA A 203 -29.39 -10.59 -11.17
C ALA A 203 -28.76 -11.31 -12.37
N LYS A 204 -27.93 -10.61 -13.14
CA LYS A 204 -27.15 -11.18 -14.24
C LYS A 204 -25.77 -10.58 -14.34
N VAL A 205 -24.85 -11.31 -14.94
CA VAL A 205 -23.50 -10.84 -15.29
C VAL A 205 -23.60 -9.94 -16.53
N LEU A 206 -23.00 -8.77 -16.46
CA LEU A 206 -22.85 -7.84 -17.59
C LEU A 206 -21.47 -7.93 -18.22
N ALA A 207 -20.43 -8.16 -17.42
CA ALA A 207 -19.05 -8.31 -17.87
C ALA A 207 -18.26 -9.20 -16.93
N SER A 208 -17.20 -9.82 -17.45
CA SER A 208 -16.22 -10.59 -16.67
C SER A 208 -14.84 -9.99 -16.87
N SER A 209 -14.06 -9.91 -15.79
CA SER A 209 -12.70 -9.43 -15.87
C SER A 209 -11.77 -10.43 -16.58
N GLN A 210 -10.64 -9.94 -17.04
CA GLN A 210 -9.50 -10.82 -17.34
C GLN A 210 -9.07 -11.53 -16.04
N PRO A 211 -8.52 -12.77 -16.13
CA PRO A 211 -8.00 -13.45 -14.96
C PRO A 211 -6.82 -12.68 -14.37
N VAL A 212 -6.80 -12.54 -13.05
CA VAL A 212 -5.73 -11.91 -12.27
C VAL A 212 -5.19 -12.90 -11.25
N PRO A 213 -3.97 -12.74 -10.71
CA PRO A 213 -3.50 -13.58 -9.62
C PRO A 213 -4.50 -13.60 -8.46
N GLY A 214 -4.91 -14.79 -8.04
CA GLY A 214 -5.93 -14.98 -7.03
C GLY A 214 -5.35 -15.14 -5.62
N GLY A 215 -6.26 -15.19 -4.63
CA GLY A 215 -5.90 -15.39 -3.23
C GLY A 215 -4.96 -14.30 -2.71
N PHE A 216 -3.90 -14.70 -2.02
CA PHE A 216 -2.85 -13.78 -1.60
C PHE A 216 -1.52 -14.06 -2.32
N THR A 217 -0.73 -13.01 -2.42
CA THR A 217 0.63 -13.01 -2.95
C THR A 217 1.58 -12.51 -1.87
N VAL A 218 2.78 -13.09 -1.82
CA VAL A 218 3.86 -12.69 -0.91
C VAL A 218 4.95 -12.01 -1.73
N VAL A 219 5.32 -10.80 -1.31
CA VAL A 219 6.45 -10.05 -1.86
C VAL A 219 7.39 -9.64 -0.73
N VAL A 220 8.70 -9.67 -0.99
CA VAL A 220 9.76 -9.38 -0.04
C VAL A 220 10.63 -8.26 -0.58
N LYS A 221 11.11 -7.40 0.30
CA LYS A 221 11.97 -6.27 -0.02
C LYS A 221 13.32 -6.74 -0.58
N LYS A 222 13.74 -6.18 -1.72
CA LYS A 222 14.96 -6.61 -2.43
C LYS A 222 16.25 -6.25 -1.72
N ASP A 223 16.25 -5.23 -0.88
CA ASP A 223 17.43 -4.79 -0.12
C ASP A 223 17.74 -5.63 1.13
N LEU A 224 16.87 -6.58 1.48
CA LEU A 224 17.17 -7.57 2.51
C LEU A 224 18.31 -8.51 2.05
N PRO A 225 19.13 -9.04 2.98
CA PRO A 225 20.17 -10.02 2.66
C PRO A 225 19.60 -11.21 1.85
N PRO A 226 20.28 -11.66 0.78
CA PRO A 226 19.79 -12.75 -0.07
C PRO A 226 19.42 -14.03 0.68
N GLU A 227 20.22 -14.40 1.70
CA GLU A 227 20.00 -15.58 2.54
C GLU A 227 18.70 -15.43 3.36
N LEU A 228 18.44 -14.23 3.87
CA LEU A 228 17.21 -13.94 4.61
C LEU A 228 16.00 -14.04 3.69
N ARG A 229 16.06 -13.43 2.50
CA ARG A 229 14.98 -13.52 1.49
C ARG A 229 14.70 -14.97 1.10
N SER A 230 15.75 -15.79 0.90
CA SER A 230 15.61 -17.21 0.57
C SER A 230 14.92 -18.00 1.69
N ARG A 231 15.32 -17.78 2.97
CA ARG A 231 14.67 -18.45 4.12
C ARG A 231 13.20 -18.06 4.25
N VAL A 232 12.88 -16.76 4.09
CA VAL A 232 11.51 -16.27 4.10
C VAL A 232 10.70 -16.90 2.97
N ALA A 233 11.23 -16.94 1.75
CA ALA A 233 10.59 -17.56 0.60
C ALA A 233 10.29 -19.05 0.85
N GLN A 234 11.28 -19.79 1.35
CA GLN A 234 11.14 -21.22 1.66
C GLN A 234 10.09 -21.45 2.76
N TRP A 235 10.06 -20.59 3.78
CA TRP A 235 9.05 -20.72 4.84
C TRP A 235 7.62 -20.54 4.29
N PHE A 236 7.36 -19.53 3.48
CA PHE A 236 6.05 -19.34 2.85
C PHE A 236 5.66 -20.46 1.88
N ALA A 237 6.64 -21.11 1.25
CA ALA A 237 6.37 -22.23 0.34
C ALA A 237 6.00 -23.54 1.07
N THR A 238 6.43 -23.71 2.32
CA THR A 238 6.32 -25.00 3.04
C THR A 238 5.48 -24.97 4.30
N ALA A 239 5.38 -23.84 4.98
CA ALA A 239 4.78 -23.74 6.32
C ALA A 239 3.39 -23.13 6.27
N SER A 240 2.34 -23.95 6.20
CA SER A 240 0.96 -23.49 6.32
C SER A 240 0.50 -23.37 7.78
N GLU A 241 0.69 -24.40 8.58
CA GLU A 241 0.20 -24.45 9.96
C GLU A 241 0.82 -23.37 10.86
N PRO A 242 2.16 -23.22 10.94
CA PRO A 242 2.77 -22.20 11.79
C PRO A 242 2.57 -20.77 11.28
N SER A 243 2.18 -20.59 10.03
CA SER A 243 1.94 -19.26 9.46
C SER A 243 0.49 -18.79 9.63
N GLY A 244 -0.45 -19.69 9.85
CA GLY A 244 -1.88 -19.40 9.78
C GLY A 244 -2.38 -19.06 8.37
N LEU A 245 -1.54 -19.22 7.34
CA LEU A 245 -1.83 -18.99 5.93
C LEU A 245 -1.63 -20.28 5.13
N ALA A 246 -2.33 -20.43 4.04
CA ALA A 246 -2.05 -21.49 3.07
C ALA A 246 -0.65 -21.31 2.45
N PRO A 247 0.03 -22.40 2.01
CA PRO A 247 1.35 -22.28 1.38
C PRO A 247 1.32 -21.44 0.11
N ALA A 248 2.33 -20.60 -0.08
CA ALA A 248 2.51 -19.77 -1.29
C ALA A 248 3.48 -20.46 -2.27
N THR A 249 3.07 -21.60 -2.81
CA THR A 249 3.88 -22.47 -3.67
C THR A 249 3.90 -22.05 -5.14
N LEU A 250 2.90 -21.30 -5.58
CA LEU A 250 2.78 -20.84 -6.96
C LEU A 250 3.67 -19.62 -7.20
N LYS A 251 4.29 -19.57 -8.36
CA LYS A 251 5.12 -18.43 -8.83
C LYS A 251 4.45 -17.83 -10.08
N PRO A 252 3.44 -16.97 -9.93
CA PRO A 252 2.80 -16.32 -11.07
C PRO A 252 3.75 -15.32 -11.73
N GLU A 253 3.52 -15.06 -13.00
CA GLU A 253 4.39 -14.16 -13.78
C GLU A 253 4.20 -12.69 -13.36
N ALA A 254 5.29 -11.95 -13.21
CA ALA A 254 5.26 -10.54 -12.84
C ALA A 254 4.43 -9.67 -13.80
N VAL A 255 4.33 -10.04 -15.08
CA VAL A 255 3.51 -9.34 -16.06
C VAL A 255 2.03 -9.28 -15.69
N GLN A 256 1.50 -10.29 -14.99
CA GLN A 256 0.11 -10.31 -14.55
C GLN A 256 -0.15 -9.21 -13.50
N TYR A 257 0.81 -8.97 -12.61
CA TYR A 257 0.72 -7.90 -11.62
C TYR A 257 0.86 -6.51 -12.26
N LYS A 258 1.69 -6.37 -13.28
CA LYS A 258 1.79 -5.11 -14.04
C LYS A 258 0.43 -4.73 -14.65
N ARG A 259 -0.30 -5.68 -15.25
CA ARG A 259 -1.66 -5.44 -15.76
C ARG A 259 -2.63 -4.99 -14.66
N VAL A 260 -2.52 -5.57 -13.45
CA VAL A 260 -3.32 -5.13 -12.31
C VAL A 260 -2.95 -3.70 -11.90
N ALA A 261 -1.65 -3.38 -11.84
CA ALA A 261 -1.18 -2.03 -11.53
C ALA A 261 -1.73 -0.98 -12.50
N GLU A 262 -1.78 -1.30 -13.81
CA GLU A 262 -2.31 -0.40 -14.85
C GLU A 262 -3.79 -0.03 -14.67
N LEU A 263 -4.56 -0.86 -13.96
CA LEU A 263 -5.93 -0.55 -13.55
C LEU A 263 -6.00 0.33 -12.28
N GLY A 264 -4.87 0.61 -11.66
CA GLY A 264 -4.77 1.46 -10.47
C GLY A 264 -5.26 2.89 -10.70
N LEU A 265 -5.62 3.53 -9.59
CA LEU A 265 -6.16 4.90 -9.60
C LEU A 265 -5.02 5.92 -9.61
N PHE A 266 -4.26 5.99 -10.72
CA PHE A 266 -3.19 6.99 -10.87
C PHE A 266 -3.75 8.38 -11.15
N THR A 267 -3.11 9.40 -10.56
CA THR A 267 -3.33 10.78 -10.95
C THR A 267 -2.92 10.99 -12.41
N PRO A 268 -3.57 11.90 -13.14
CA PRO A 268 -3.13 12.32 -14.48
C PRO A 268 -1.66 12.75 -14.47
N VAL A 269 -1.02 12.74 -15.63
CA VAL A 269 0.37 13.20 -15.78
C VAL A 269 0.49 14.72 -15.77
N ALA A 270 -0.62 15.43 -16.03
CA ALA A 270 -0.71 16.89 -16.01
C ALA A 270 -1.87 17.36 -15.13
N LEU A 271 -1.74 18.57 -14.58
CA LEU A 271 -2.76 19.25 -13.80
C LEU A 271 -2.92 20.66 -14.36
N PRO A 272 -4.05 21.02 -14.99
CA PRO A 272 -4.28 22.34 -15.55
C PRO A 272 -4.11 23.45 -14.48
N GLY A 273 -3.37 24.50 -14.83
CA GLY A 273 -3.09 25.63 -13.94
C GLY A 273 -2.00 25.38 -12.87
N VAL A 274 -1.38 24.20 -12.88
CA VAL A 274 -0.31 23.81 -11.96
C VAL A 274 0.87 23.26 -12.74
N GLN A 275 2.06 23.74 -12.45
CA GLN A 275 3.28 23.23 -13.07
C GLN A 275 3.73 21.95 -12.38
N ARG A 276 3.82 20.85 -13.13
CA ARG A 276 4.44 19.61 -12.66
C ARG A 276 5.96 19.80 -12.63
N VAL A 277 6.58 19.34 -11.54
CA VAL A 277 8.04 19.37 -11.35
C VAL A 277 8.54 17.99 -10.94
N ASN A 278 9.81 17.70 -11.23
CA ASN A 278 10.53 16.56 -10.69
C ASN A 278 11.17 16.87 -9.33
N ALA A 279 11.79 15.88 -8.69
CA ALA A 279 12.35 16.05 -7.35
C ALA A 279 13.49 17.07 -7.29
N LYS A 280 14.37 17.13 -8.32
CA LYS A 280 15.47 18.12 -8.39
C LYS A 280 14.95 19.53 -8.60
N GLU A 281 13.98 19.71 -9.47
CA GLU A 281 13.30 21.00 -9.66
C GLU A 281 12.59 21.46 -8.38
N ALA A 282 11.93 20.54 -7.68
CA ALA A 282 11.29 20.84 -6.40
C ALA A 282 12.31 21.30 -5.33
N GLN A 283 13.48 20.66 -5.28
CA GLN A 283 14.57 21.08 -4.39
C GLN A 283 15.11 22.47 -4.76
N GLN A 284 15.28 22.75 -6.05
CA GLN A 284 15.72 24.10 -6.51
C GLN A 284 14.70 25.16 -6.12
N LEU A 285 13.41 24.91 -6.33
CA LEU A 285 12.33 25.80 -5.92
C LEU A 285 12.34 26.05 -4.40
N GLN A 286 12.57 25.00 -3.60
CA GLN A 286 12.73 25.14 -2.15
C GLN A 286 13.91 26.06 -1.81
N GLY A 287 15.05 25.92 -2.47
CA GLY A 287 16.21 26.79 -2.32
C GLY A 287 15.93 28.25 -2.69
N GLN A 288 14.93 28.51 -3.55
CA GLN A 288 14.44 29.82 -3.95
C GLN A 288 13.31 30.33 -3.02
N GLY A 289 13.00 29.62 -1.94
CA GLY A 289 12.02 30.04 -0.93
C GLY A 289 10.61 29.49 -1.11
N ALA A 290 10.38 28.56 -2.05
CA ALA A 290 9.11 27.84 -2.16
C ALA A 290 8.93 26.87 -0.98
N LEU A 291 7.69 26.66 -0.56
CA LEU A 291 7.34 25.67 0.46
C LEU A 291 7.22 24.28 -0.18
N LEU A 292 7.88 23.28 0.38
CA LEU A 292 7.54 21.88 0.15
C LEU A 292 6.36 21.55 1.07
N VAL A 293 5.21 21.24 0.50
CA VAL A 293 3.97 20.98 1.24
C VAL A 293 3.66 19.49 1.21
N ASP A 294 3.77 18.84 2.35
CA ASP A 294 3.47 17.44 2.52
C ASP A 294 2.00 17.24 2.93
N THR A 295 1.21 16.59 2.06
CA THR A 295 -0.25 16.41 2.23
C THR A 295 -0.62 15.09 2.87
N ARG A 296 0.34 14.31 3.34
CA ARG A 296 0.15 12.98 3.93
C ARG A 296 -0.41 13.06 5.36
N THR A 297 -0.64 11.87 5.95
CA THR A 297 -1.02 11.75 7.36
C THR A 297 0.14 12.16 8.27
N GLU A 298 -0.18 12.57 9.50
CA GLU A 298 0.83 12.92 10.51
C GLU A 298 1.82 11.79 10.75
N LYS A 299 1.32 10.56 10.88
CA LYS A 299 2.15 9.35 11.07
C LYS A 299 3.18 9.19 9.95
N GLU A 300 2.79 9.39 8.70
CA GLU A 300 3.70 9.27 7.54
C GLU A 300 4.71 10.42 7.51
N PHE A 301 4.27 11.63 7.81
CA PHE A 301 5.13 12.82 7.86
C PHE A 301 6.22 12.69 8.93
N ARG A 302 5.85 12.25 10.14
CA ARG A 302 6.80 12.03 11.24
C ARG A 302 7.78 10.89 10.96
N ALA A 303 7.29 9.80 10.35
CA ALA A 303 8.12 8.64 10.05
C ALA A 303 9.22 8.93 9.01
N LYS A 304 8.91 9.72 7.98
CA LYS A 304 9.89 10.16 6.96
C LYS A 304 9.27 11.27 6.10
N ARG A 305 9.99 12.36 5.89
CA ARG A 305 9.58 13.48 5.03
C ARG A 305 10.76 14.05 4.24
N MET A 306 10.47 14.82 3.21
CA MET A 306 11.45 15.65 2.54
C MET A 306 11.99 16.68 3.54
N LYS A 307 13.30 16.88 3.60
CA LYS A 307 13.90 17.83 4.55
C LYS A 307 13.35 19.24 4.36
N GLY A 308 12.87 19.83 5.46
CA GLY A 308 12.27 21.16 5.46
C GLY A 308 10.85 21.24 4.89
N ALA A 309 10.17 20.12 4.71
CA ALA A 309 8.77 20.12 4.30
C ALA A 309 7.85 20.61 5.42
N VAL A 310 6.82 21.35 5.04
CA VAL A 310 5.74 21.79 5.92
C VAL A 310 4.60 20.78 5.83
N TRP A 311 4.11 20.35 6.98
CA TRP A 311 2.97 19.43 7.05
C TRP A 311 1.66 20.21 6.90
N ALA A 312 0.90 19.86 5.86
CA ALA A 312 -0.44 20.38 5.62
C ALA A 312 -1.32 19.22 5.12
N PRO A 313 -1.92 18.45 6.02
CA PRO A 313 -2.66 17.25 5.69
C PRO A 313 -3.89 17.55 4.84
N TYR A 314 -4.09 16.78 3.79
CA TYR A 314 -5.33 16.75 3.01
C TYR A 314 -6.17 15.56 3.45
N ILE A 315 -7.36 15.83 4.01
CA ILE A 315 -8.31 14.80 4.45
C ILE A 315 -9.23 14.46 3.29
N GLU A 316 -8.90 13.38 2.59
CA GLU A 316 -9.57 12.94 1.38
C GLU A 316 -10.79 12.06 1.72
N LYS A 317 -11.99 12.49 1.29
CA LYS A 317 -13.24 11.73 1.36
C LYS A 317 -13.88 11.58 -0.02
N SER A 318 -13.61 12.53 -0.94
CA SER A 318 -14.07 12.47 -2.33
C SER A 318 -13.39 11.34 -3.12
N LEU A 319 -13.97 10.97 -4.25
CA LEU A 319 -13.39 9.97 -5.16
C LEU A 319 -12.00 10.38 -5.65
N LYS A 320 -11.17 9.39 -5.92
CA LYS A 320 -9.87 9.56 -6.61
C LYS A 320 -10.12 9.79 -8.11
N ASP A 321 -10.61 10.96 -8.43
CA ASP A 321 -10.98 11.37 -9.80
C ASP A 321 -10.59 12.84 -10.06
N VAL A 322 -10.44 13.19 -11.33
CA VAL A 322 -10.16 14.58 -11.76
C VAL A 322 -11.35 15.51 -11.49
N ALA A 323 -12.55 14.97 -11.48
CA ALA A 323 -13.82 15.66 -11.20
C ALA A 323 -14.28 15.44 -9.73
N PHE A 324 -13.33 15.34 -8.80
CA PHE A 324 -13.65 15.20 -7.38
C PHE A 324 -14.41 16.42 -6.86
N ASP A 325 -15.28 16.18 -5.88
CA ASP A 325 -15.99 17.24 -5.17
C ASP A 325 -15.14 17.72 -3.98
N PRO A 326 -14.54 18.93 -4.05
CA PRO A 326 -13.71 19.44 -2.99
C PRO A 326 -14.49 19.78 -1.71
N ALA A 327 -15.81 19.92 -1.77
CA ALA A 327 -16.65 20.21 -0.60
C ALA A 327 -16.76 19.01 0.36
N THR A 328 -16.53 17.80 -0.12
CA THR A 328 -16.50 16.58 0.70
C THR A 328 -15.18 16.35 1.40
N ASP A 329 -14.11 16.99 0.92
CA ASP A 329 -12.76 16.88 1.47
C ASP A 329 -12.48 18.00 2.48
N ASP A 330 -11.48 17.83 3.35
CA ASP A 330 -11.00 18.91 4.21
C ASP A 330 -9.54 19.23 3.91
N PHE A 331 -9.30 20.48 3.50
CA PHE A 331 -7.98 21.06 3.33
C PHE A 331 -7.87 22.43 3.98
N SER A 332 -8.45 22.59 5.16
CA SER A 332 -8.33 23.82 5.97
C SER A 332 -6.89 24.18 6.34
N ALA A 333 -5.98 23.19 6.30
CA ALA A 333 -4.55 23.42 6.45
C ALA A 333 -3.95 24.38 5.40
N LEU A 334 -4.54 24.47 4.18
CA LEU A 334 -4.10 25.41 3.14
C LEU A 334 -4.17 26.86 3.59
N ASP A 335 -5.24 27.22 4.30
CA ASP A 335 -5.49 28.61 4.72
C ASP A 335 -4.49 29.09 5.79
N LYS A 336 -3.73 28.15 6.39
CA LYS A 336 -2.67 28.44 7.36
C LYS A 336 -1.29 28.55 6.73
N LEU A 337 -1.15 28.25 5.44
CA LEU A 337 0.11 28.35 4.74
C LEU A 337 0.38 29.81 4.33
N PRO A 338 1.63 30.29 4.43
CA PRO A 338 1.97 31.63 4.00
C PRO A 338 1.84 31.78 2.47
N ALA A 339 1.58 33.00 1.99
CA ALA A 339 1.45 33.33 0.57
C ALA A 339 2.84 33.27 -0.13
N LYS A 340 3.36 32.07 -0.35
CA LYS A 340 4.62 31.75 -1.03
C LYS A 340 4.38 30.78 -2.18
N PRO A 341 5.32 30.64 -3.13
CA PRO A 341 5.31 29.53 -4.06
C PRO A 341 5.23 28.18 -3.30
N MET A 342 4.42 27.23 -3.77
CA MET A 342 4.17 25.96 -3.08
C MET A 342 4.37 24.77 -4.00
N VAL A 343 5.12 23.78 -3.53
CA VAL A 343 5.29 22.48 -4.19
C VAL A 343 4.52 21.43 -3.38
N PHE A 344 3.39 20.99 -3.87
CA PHE A 344 2.60 19.96 -3.21
C PHE A 344 3.12 18.57 -3.52
N ALA A 345 3.28 17.74 -2.49
CA ALA A 345 3.79 16.37 -2.60
C ALA A 345 3.05 15.40 -1.67
N CYS A 346 3.16 14.12 -2.00
CA CYS A 346 2.55 13.00 -1.30
C CYS A 346 3.41 11.72 -1.48
N ASN A 347 2.78 10.54 -1.51
CA ASN A 347 3.40 9.22 -1.67
C ASN A 347 3.51 8.76 -3.13
N GLY A 348 3.59 9.65 -4.11
CA GLY A 348 3.73 9.30 -5.51
C GLY A 348 2.45 9.39 -6.33
N ALA A 349 2.49 8.87 -7.54
CA ALA A 349 1.47 9.06 -8.57
C ALA A 349 0.07 8.52 -8.22
N GLU A 350 -0.02 7.58 -7.31
CA GLU A 350 -1.29 7.00 -6.82
C GLU A 350 -1.92 7.78 -5.67
N CYS A 351 -1.19 8.78 -5.14
CA CYS A 351 -1.69 9.60 -4.05
C CYS A 351 -2.39 10.85 -4.59
N TRP A 352 -3.71 10.81 -4.54
CA TRP A 352 -4.54 11.92 -5.03
C TRP A 352 -4.52 13.17 -4.15
N LYS A 353 -4.09 13.05 -2.89
CA LYS A 353 -4.08 14.18 -1.95
C LYS A 353 -3.27 15.38 -2.46
N SER A 354 -2.05 15.16 -2.97
CA SER A 354 -1.23 16.25 -3.50
C SER A 354 -1.79 16.83 -4.80
N TYR A 355 -2.40 15.98 -5.66
CA TYR A 355 -3.10 16.44 -6.86
C TYR A 355 -4.26 17.37 -6.52
N LYS A 356 -5.14 16.93 -5.59
CA LYS A 356 -6.30 17.68 -5.14
C LYS A 356 -5.91 18.96 -4.41
N ALA A 357 -4.91 18.88 -3.54
CA ALA A 357 -4.37 20.03 -2.82
C ALA A 357 -3.83 21.11 -3.79
N ALA A 358 -3.01 20.71 -4.76
CA ALA A 358 -2.47 21.63 -5.76
C ALA A 358 -3.58 22.24 -6.63
N LYS A 359 -4.57 21.44 -7.06
CA LYS A 359 -5.72 21.93 -7.82
C LYS A 359 -6.52 22.94 -7.01
N LEU A 360 -6.80 22.64 -5.74
CA LEU A 360 -7.57 23.53 -4.87
C LEU A 360 -6.82 24.84 -4.60
N ALA A 361 -5.51 24.77 -4.34
CA ALA A 361 -4.69 25.97 -4.16
C ALA A 361 -4.72 26.88 -5.40
N ALA A 362 -4.55 26.30 -6.59
CA ALA A 362 -4.63 27.06 -7.84
C ALA A 362 -6.03 27.68 -8.05
N THR A 363 -7.10 26.92 -7.75
CA THR A 363 -8.48 27.40 -7.85
C THR A 363 -8.78 28.53 -6.86
N LYS A 364 -8.18 28.50 -5.66
CA LYS A 364 -8.28 29.59 -4.65
C LYS A 364 -7.41 30.82 -5.00
N GLY A 365 -6.73 30.82 -6.14
CA GLY A 365 -5.96 31.97 -6.63
C GLY A 365 -4.52 32.05 -6.12
N HIS A 366 -3.99 30.99 -5.47
CA HIS A 366 -2.57 30.95 -5.16
C HIS A 366 -1.74 30.94 -6.44
N LYS A 367 -0.74 31.81 -6.50
CA LYS A 367 0.19 31.89 -7.65
C LYS A 367 1.40 30.98 -7.42
N ASN A 368 2.02 30.53 -8.53
CA ASN A 368 3.22 29.67 -8.47
C ASN A 368 2.99 28.39 -7.68
N VAL A 369 1.93 27.66 -8.07
CA VAL A 369 1.60 26.35 -7.54
C VAL A 369 2.30 25.28 -8.38
N TYR A 370 3.07 24.45 -7.72
CA TYR A 370 3.83 23.33 -8.32
C TYR A 370 3.35 22.01 -7.73
N TRP A 371 3.56 20.94 -8.47
CA TRP A 371 3.18 19.60 -8.06
C TRP A 371 4.28 18.59 -8.35
N LEU A 372 4.86 18.01 -7.29
CA LEU A 372 5.78 16.89 -7.35
C LEU A 372 4.96 15.59 -7.36
N ARG A 373 4.60 15.14 -8.59
CA ARG A 373 3.73 13.97 -8.79
C ARG A 373 4.34 12.69 -8.21
N GLY A 374 5.65 12.46 -8.37
CA GLY A 374 6.37 11.32 -7.83
C GLY A 374 6.53 11.35 -6.30
N GLY A 375 6.33 12.51 -5.68
CA GLY A 375 6.31 12.69 -4.23
C GLY A 375 7.59 12.26 -3.51
N LEU A 376 7.45 11.88 -2.24
CA LEU A 376 8.58 11.42 -1.43
C LEU A 376 9.34 10.22 -2.03
N PRO A 377 8.70 9.23 -2.68
CA PRO A 377 9.45 8.15 -3.34
C PRO A 377 10.42 8.63 -4.42
N GLU A 378 10.01 9.55 -5.30
CA GLU A 378 10.89 10.13 -6.32
C GLU A 378 12.01 10.96 -5.68
N TRP A 379 11.68 11.77 -4.66
CA TRP A 379 12.66 12.55 -3.90
C TRP A 379 13.74 11.67 -3.28
N ALA A 380 13.34 10.55 -2.64
CA ALA A 380 14.26 9.61 -2.02
C ALA A 380 15.10 8.82 -3.05
N ALA A 381 14.51 8.45 -4.19
CA ALA A 381 15.21 7.75 -5.27
C ALA A 381 16.32 8.62 -5.92
N GLU A 382 16.13 9.94 -5.95
CA GLU A 382 17.14 10.90 -6.39
C GLU A 382 18.21 11.20 -5.31
N GLY A 383 18.18 10.50 -4.17
CA GLY A 383 19.14 10.66 -3.08
C GLY A 383 19.02 12.00 -2.34
N LEU A 384 17.90 12.70 -2.48
CA LEU A 384 17.70 14.00 -1.87
C LEU A 384 17.42 13.91 -0.36
N PRO A 385 17.79 14.96 0.43
CA PRO A 385 17.74 14.90 1.89
C PRO A 385 16.34 14.61 2.44
N THR A 386 16.24 13.67 3.36
CA THR A 386 15.02 13.37 4.13
C THR A 386 15.29 13.51 5.63
N GLU A 387 14.23 13.70 6.41
CA GLU A 387 14.27 13.75 7.87
C GLU A 387 13.09 13.00 8.48
N LYS A 388 13.19 12.74 9.78
CA LYS A 388 12.16 12.09 10.60
C LYS A 388 12.14 12.74 11.99
N ASP A 389 11.04 12.62 12.71
CA ASP A 389 10.98 12.98 14.14
C ASP A 389 11.56 11.87 15.00
#